data_16a17ffb2055add659d3dba0382a91ad
#
_entry.id   16a17ffb2055add659d3dba0382a91ad
#
_cell.length_a   1.000
_cell.length_b   1.000
_cell.length_c   1.000
_cell.angle_alpha   90.00
_cell.angle_beta   90.00
_cell.angle_gamma   90.00
#
_symmetry.space_group_name_H-M   'P 1'
#
loop_
_entity.id
_entity.type
_entity.pdbx_description
1 polymer ?
#
loop_
_entity_poly.entity_id
_entity_poly.type
_entity_poly.pdbx_seq_one_letter_code
_entity_poly.pdbx_strand_id
1 'polypeptide(L)'
;TFARKTSQLFDAGTAPKEYFPFKDKDTAAAFMHYIAGVLSFEKDMNSGIREIYLATLPNSVIKDSADPYSMIASYYESQYESTSKVLNEKVAAKTISDADFKVERAKVDKIVDMMMDAYARTVTRAEAEKNPNLGIWKPRLVQIYKFKNKSEEGLIEFIKYVNTMPLSEPVKF
;
A
#
# COMPACT_ATOMS: atom_id res chain seq x y z
N THR A 1 13.23 16.56 -4.07
CA THR A 1 13.17 17.07 -2.68
C THR A 1 14.44 16.69 -1.92
N PHE A 2 14.73 17.39 -0.83
CA PHE A 2 15.87 17.07 0.05
C PHE A 2 15.75 15.65 0.61
N ALA A 3 14.56 15.29 1.08
CA ALA A 3 14.29 13.94 1.61
C ALA A 3 14.63 12.81 0.62
N ARG A 4 14.27 12.95 -0.67
CA ARG A 4 14.63 11.97 -1.70
C ARG A 4 16.14 11.84 -1.93
N LYS A 5 16.87 12.96 -1.90
CA LYS A 5 18.35 12.91 -1.98
C LYS A 5 18.96 12.22 -0.78
N THR A 6 18.40 12.43 0.40
CA THR A 6 18.86 11.81 1.64
C THR A 6 18.56 10.31 1.63
N SER A 7 17.37 9.87 1.20
CA SER A 7 17.08 8.44 1.09
C SER A 7 18.03 7.72 0.11
N GLN A 8 18.34 8.36 -1.03
CA GLN A 8 19.32 7.83 -1.99
C GLN A 8 20.73 7.65 -1.40
N LEU A 9 21.16 8.51 -0.46
CA LEU A 9 22.43 8.35 0.24
C LEU A 9 22.43 7.12 1.16
N PHE A 10 21.29 6.83 1.80
CA PHE A 10 21.12 5.60 2.59
C PHE A 10 21.18 4.35 1.71
N ASP A 11 20.50 4.35 0.57
CA ASP A 11 20.49 3.26 -0.40
C ASP A 11 21.89 3.00 -0.98
N ALA A 12 22.65 4.07 -1.25
CA ALA A 12 24.01 4.00 -1.76
C ALA A 12 25.05 3.58 -0.72
N GLY A 13 24.66 3.38 0.54
CA GLY A 13 25.59 3.03 1.62
C GLY A 13 26.52 4.17 2.06
N THR A 14 26.31 5.40 1.57
CA THR A 14 27.10 6.60 1.89
C THR A 14 26.50 7.43 3.03
N ALA A 15 25.69 6.80 3.88
CA ALA A 15 25.03 7.43 5.00
C ALA A 15 26.04 8.02 6.01
N PRO A 16 25.68 9.10 6.72
CA PRO A 16 26.52 9.71 7.73
C PRO A 16 26.82 8.71 8.86
N LYS A 17 27.90 8.95 9.61
CA LYS A 17 28.28 8.13 10.76
C LYS A 17 27.32 8.30 11.95
N GLU A 18 26.65 9.43 12.03
CA GLU A 18 25.68 9.76 13.09
C GLU A 18 24.30 10.01 12.48
N TYR A 19 23.28 9.47 13.11
CA TYR A 19 21.89 9.52 12.64
C TYR A 19 21.01 10.49 13.43
N PHE A 20 21.62 11.36 14.24
CA PHE A 20 20.85 12.33 15.03
C PHE A 20 19.88 13.15 14.13
N PRO A 21 18.62 13.33 14.50
CA PRO A 21 17.97 12.96 15.78
C PRO A 21 17.43 11.53 15.86
N PHE A 22 17.73 10.66 14.91
CA PHE A 22 17.25 9.29 14.87
C PHE A 22 18.13 8.37 15.72
N LYS A 23 17.52 7.30 16.25
CA LYS A 23 18.16 6.31 17.08
C LYS A 23 19.26 5.52 16.33
N ASP A 24 18.98 5.17 15.08
CA ASP A 24 19.81 4.31 14.27
C ASP A 24 19.56 4.55 12.75
N LYS A 25 20.35 3.86 11.91
CA LYS A 25 20.29 3.95 10.48
C LYS A 25 18.91 3.56 9.92
N ASP A 26 18.33 2.49 10.44
CA ASP A 26 17.06 1.94 9.93
C ASP A 26 15.93 2.91 10.19
N THR A 27 15.88 3.49 11.38
CA THR A 27 14.91 4.54 11.73
C THR A 27 15.07 5.77 10.86
N ALA A 28 16.31 6.23 10.64
CA ALA A 28 16.59 7.38 9.79
C ALA A 28 16.17 7.12 8.32
N ALA A 29 16.55 5.96 7.79
CA ALA A 29 16.21 5.57 6.41
C ALA A 29 14.69 5.48 6.22
N ALA A 30 13.98 4.78 7.12
CA ALA A 30 12.53 4.66 7.08
C ALA A 30 11.84 6.03 7.09
N PHE A 31 12.31 6.93 7.95
CA PHE A 31 11.74 8.27 8.07
C PHE A 31 11.96 9.12 6.82
N MET A 32 13.15 9.04 6.21
CA MET A 32 13.46 9.77 4.98
C MET A 32 12.65 9.25 3.79
N HIS A 33 12.51 7.93 3.64
CA HIS A 33 11.63 7.33 2.65
C HIS A 33 10.17 7.74 2.88
N TYR A 34 9.69 7.68 4.13
CA TYR A 34 8.31 8.06 4.44
C TYR A 34 8.01 9.51 4.07
N ILE A 35 8.86 10.48 4.49
CA ILE A 35 8.68 11.89 4.14
C ILE A 35 8.76 12.10 2.62
N ALA A 36 9.74 11.49 1.95
CA ALA A 36 9.86 11.59 0.51
C ALA A 36 8.62 11.04 -0.19
N GLY A 37 8.11 9.91 0.31
CA GLY A 37 6.90 9.27 -0.17
C GLY A 37 5.66 10.14 -0.01
N VAL A 38 5.37 10.62 1.20
CA VAL A 38 4.22 11.50 1.49
C VAL A 38 4.21 12.74 0.60
N LEU A 39 5.33 13.48 0.56
CA LEU A 39 5.43 14.70 -0.25
C LEU A 39 5.32 14.45 -1.77
N SER A 40 5.67 13.26 -2.22
CA SER A 40 5.52 12.88 -3.64
C SER A 40 4.11 12.37 -3.93
N PHE A 41 3.52 11.61 -3.01
CA PHE A 41 2.21 10.99 -3.14
C PHE A 41 1.08 12.01 -3.32
N GLU A 42 1.15 13.14 -2.62
CA GLU A 42 0.20 14.25 -2.76
C GLU A 42 0.18 14.84 -4.17
N LYS A 43 1.33 14.81 -4.86
CA LYS A 43 1.47 15.34 -6.22
C LYS A 43 1.18 14.31 -7.30
N ASP A 44 1.66 13.11 -7.10
CA ASP A 44 1.52 11.95 -7.96
C ASP A 44 1.71 10.68 -7.14
N MET A 45 0.65 9.92 -6.93
CA MET A 45 0.66 8.67 -6.17
C MET A 45 1.70 7.66 -6.71
N ASN A 46 1.86 7.57 -8.03
CA ASN A 46 2.83 6.65 -8.64
C ASN A 46 4.28 7.00 -8.28
N SER A 47 4.58 8.30 -8.11
CA SER A 47 5.91 8.74 -7.71
C SER A 47 6.19 8.55 -6.22
N GLY A 48 5.15 8.56 -5.39
CA GLY A 48 5.27 8.45 -3.93
C GLY A 48 5.22 7.02 -3.42
N ILE A 49 4.46 6.16 -4.08
CA ILE A 49 4.13 4.84 -3.55
C ILE A 49 5.35 3.95 -3.29
N ARG A 50 6.37 4.00 -4.16
CA ARG A 50 7.60 3.23 -3.98
C ARG A 50 8.35 3.67 -2.72
N GLU A 51 8.45 4.97 -2.48
CA GLU A 51 9.10 5.52 -1.28
C GLU A 51 8.33 5.12 -0.01
N ILE A 52 6.98 5.15 -0.05
CA ILE A 52 6.15 4.67 1.06
C ILE A 52 6.42 3.18 1.35
N TYR A 53 6.50 2.36 0.31
CA TYR A 53 6.85 0.95 0.47
C TYR A 53 8.24 0.77 1.10
N LEU A 54 9.27 1.47 0.59
CA LEU A 54 10.64 1.40 1.11
C LEU A 54 10.69 1.81 2.59
N ALA A 55 9.85 2.73 3.03
CA ALA A 55 9.75 3.12 4.44
C ALA A 55 9.27 1.97 5.36
N THR A 56 8.55 0.98 4.81
CA THR A 56 8.06 -0.17 5.59
C THR A 56 9.06 -1.32 5.72
N LEU A 57 10.17 -1.30 4.98
CA LEU A 57 11.15 -2.40 4.99
C LEU A 57 12.06 -2.40 6.23
N PRO A 58 12.66 -1.25 6.64
CA PRO A 58 13.51 -1.20 7.82
C PRO A 58 12.73 -1.50 9.10
N ASN A 59 13.42 -2.05 10.10
CA ASN A 59 12.83 -2.28 11.42
C ASN A 59 12.72 -0.95 12.19
N SER A 60 11.59 -0.29 12.09
CA SER A 60 11.36 1.06 12.61
C SER A 60 9.91 1.28 13.00
N VAL A 61 9.65 2.38 13.72
CA VAL A 61 8.28 2.81 14.08
C VAL A 61 7.39 3.05 12.86
N ILE A 62 7.98 3.39 11.70
CA ILE A 62 7.22 3.57 10.46
C ILE A 62 6.63 2.23 9.98
N LYS A 63 7.40 1.15 10.06
CA LYS A 63 6.93 -0.20 9.73
C LYS A 63 5.79 -0.66 10.64
N ASP A 64 5.80 -0.22 11.89
CA ASP A 64 4.80 -0.60 12.88
C ASP A 64 3.58 0.33 12.88
N SER A 65 3.63 1.46 12.13
CA SER A 65 2.52 2.39 11.98
C SER A 65 1.51 1.96 10.92
N ALA A 66 0.23 2.35 11.11
CA ALA A 66 -0.85 2.10 10.16
C ALA A 66 -0.76 2.98 8.91
N ASP A 67 -0.23 4.20 9.03
CA ASP A 67 -0.28 5.22 7.98
C ASP A 67 0.36 4.80 6.64
N PRO A 68 1.58 4.24 6.57
CA PRO A 68 2.17 3.85 5.29
C PRO A 68 1.34 2.78 4.57
N TYR A 69 0.74 1.85 5.30
CA TYR A 69 -0.10 0.81 4.71
C TYR A 69 -1.45 1.36 4.24
N SER A 70 -2.02 2.35 4.94
CA SER A 70 -3.22 3.04 4.49
C SER A 70 -2.99 3.81 3.19
N MET A 71 -1.82 4.41 3.02
CA MET A 71 -1.43 5.07 1.76
C MET A 71 -1.28 4.06 0.62
N ILE A 72 -0.70 2.87 0.89
CA ILE A 72 -0.62 1.78 -0.08
C ILE A 72 -2.02 1.29 -0.46
N ALA A 73 -2.93 1.16 0.51
CA ALA A 73 -4.32 0.80 0.26
C ALA A 73 -5.03 1.83 -0.63
N SER A 74 -4.88 3.13 -0.33
CA SER A 74 -5.43 4.23 -1.14
C SER A 74 -4.87 4.26 -2.57
N TYR A 75 -3.59 3.93 -2.75
CA TYR A 75 -3.00 3.76 -4.07
C TYR A 75 -3.73 2.69 -4.87
N TYR A 76 -3.97 1.51 -4.28
CA TYR A 76 -4.68 0.44 -4.96
C TYR A 76 -6.17 0.73 -5.17
N GLU A 77 -6.81 1.52 -4.30
CA GLU A 77 -8.17 2.01 -4.57
C GLU A 77 -8.21 2.86 -5.84
N SER A 78 -7.29 3.79 -6.00
CA SER A 78 -7.19 4.63 -7.20
C SER A 78 -6.92 3.79 -8.47
N GLN A 79 -6.05 2.76 -8.37
CA GLN A 79 -5.80 1.82 -9.47
C GLN A 79 -7.05 1.00 -9.80
N TYR A 80 -7.80 0.53 -8.79
CA TYR A 80 -9.05 -0.19 -8.96
C TYR A 80 -10.11 0.66 -9.69
N GLU A 81 -10.31 1.89 -9.24
CA GLU A 81 -11.28 2.81 -9.82
C GLU A 81 -10.96 3.08 -11.29
N SER A 82 -9.71 3.43 -11.60
CA SER A 82 -9.31 3.74 -12.96
C SER A 82 -9.38 2.52 -13.89
N THR A 83 -8.86 1.37 -13.44
CA THR A 83 -8.83 0.14 -14.26
C THR A 83 -10.24 -0.43 -14.48
N SER A 84 -11.07 -0.44 -13.42
CA SER A 84 -12.45 -0.91 -13.52
C SER A 84 -13.30 -0.01 -14.41
N LYS A 85 -13.10 1.31 -14.35
CA LYS A 85 -13.79 2.27 -15.21
C LYS A 85 -13.49 1.98 -16.68
N VAL A 86 -12.21 1.87 -17.04
CA VAL A 86 -11.78 1.59 -18.43
C VAL A 86 -12.34 0.24 -18.90
N LEU A 87 -12.30 -0.80 -18.07
CA LEU A 87 -12.87 -2.10 -18.41
C LEU A 87 -14.39 -2.01 -18.66
N ASN A 88 -15.13 -1.34 -17.78
CA ASN A 88 -16.57 -1.18 -17.92
C ASN A 88 -16.95 -0.38 -19.16
N GLU A 89 -16.20 0.67 -19.51
CA GLU A 89 -16.40 1.45 -20.74
C GLU A 89 -16.20 0.58 -21.99
N LYS A 90 -15.13 -0.24 -22.04
CA LYS A 90 -14.88 -1.17 -23.15
C LYS A 90 -15.98 -2.22 -23.29
N VAL A 91 -16.49 -2.76 -22.16
CA VAL A 91 -17.59 -3.72 -22.14
C VAL A 91 -18.88 -3.08 -22.66
N ALA A 92 -19.23 -1.90 -22.15
CA ALA A 92 -20.44 -1.17 -22.56
C ALA A 92 -20.42 -0.81 -24.06
N ALA A 93 -19.26 -0.39 -24.56
CA ALA A 93 -19.05 -0.10 -25.98
C ALA A 93 -18.93 -1.35 -26.88
N LYS A 94 -18.88 -2.57 -26.30
CA LYS A 94 -18.64 -3.84 -27.01
C LYS A 94 -17.34 -3.83 -27.84
N THR A 95 -16.30 -3.15 -27.33
CA THR A 95 -15.01 -2.97 -28.01
C THR A 95 -13.91 -3.89 -27.46
N ILE A 96 -14.24 -4.82 -26.58
CA ILE A 96 -13.30 -5.76 -25.97
C ILE A 96 -13.62 -7.20 -26.38
N SER A 97 -12.60 -7.98 -26.75
CA SER A 97 -12.76 -9.42 -26.99
C SER A 97 -12.88 -10.20 -25.67
N ASP A 98 -13.45 -11.42 -25.73
CA ASP A 98 -13.54 -12.30 -24.55
C ASP A 98 -12.15 -12.63 -23.95
N ALA A 99 -11.14 -12.77 -24.81
CA ALA A 99 -9.77 -13.04 -24.37
C ALA A 99 -9.19 -11.83 -23.63
N ASP A 100 -9.31 -10.62 -24.18
CA ASP A 100 -8.84 -9.40 -23.55
C ASP A 100 -9.63 -9.07 -22.28
N PHE A 101 -10.95 -9.34 -22.26
CA PHE A 101 -11.76 -9.18 -21.05
C PHE A 101 -11.22 -10.03 -19.89
N LYS A 102 -10.87 -11.29 -20.13
CA LYS A 102 -10.29 -12.17 -19.11
C LYS A 102 -8.98 -11.61 -18.57
N VAL A 103 -8.13 -11.08 -19.45
CA VAL A 103 -6.84 -10.47 -19.05
C VAL A 103 -7.05 -9.21 -18.19
N GLU A 104 -7.92 -8.30 -18.65
CA GLU A 104 -8.21 -7.07 -17.92
C GLU A 104 -8.91 -7.36 -16.57
N ARG A 105 -9.81 -8.33 -16.56
CA ARG A 105 -10.47 -8.77 -15.32
C ARG A 105 -9.47 -9.34 -14.32
N ALA A 106 -8.50 -10.14 -14.74
CA ALA A 106 -7.46 -10.67 -13.88
C ALA A 106 -6.58 -9.56 -13.26
N LYS A 107 -6.33 -8.44 -13.99
CA LYS A 107 -5.67 -7.26 -13.42
C LYS A 107 -6.50 -6.63 -12.30
N VAL A 108 -7.79 -6.42 -12.53
CA VAL A 108 -8.71 -5.89 -11.51
C VAL A 108 -8.72 -6.79 -10.27
N ASP A 109 -8.81 -8.10 -10.45
CA ASP A 109 -8.82 -9.06 -9.34
C ASP A 109 -7.51 -9.02 -8.54
N LYS A 110 -6.36 -8.86 -9.22
CA LYS A 110 -5.05 -8.69 -8.57
C LYS A 110 -4.95 -7.37 -7.79
N ILE A 111 -5.48 -6.27 -8.33
CA ILE A 111 -5.53 -4.98 -7.61
C ILE A 111 -6.34 -5.14 -6.32
N VAL A 112 -7.49 -5.83 -6.37
CA VAL A 112 -8.33 -6.10 -5.19
C VAL A 112 -7.57 -6.92 -4.14
N ASP A 113 -6.76 -7.91 -4.54
CA ASP A 113 -5.93 -8.70 -3.62
C ASP A 113 -4.91 -7.83 -2.90
N MET A 114 -4.20 -6.99 -3.64
CA MET A 114 -3.19 -6.09 -3.08
C MET A 114 -3.80 -5.01 -2.19
N MET A 115 -5.00 -4.54 -2.54
CA MET A 115 -5.77 -3.61 -1.72
C MET A 115 -6.19 -4.25 -0.40
N MET A 116 -6.68 -5.50 -0.42
CA MET A 116 -7.04 -6.25 0.78
C MET A 116 -5.82 -6.51 1.68
N ASP A 117 -4.65 -6.88 1.10
CA ASP A 117 -3.40 -7.05 1.85
C ASP A 117 -3.03 -5.76 2.58
N ALA A 118 -2.99 -4.63 1.87
CA ALA A 118 -2.65 -3.34 2.46
C ALA A 118 -3.62 -2.93 3.57
N TYR A 119 -4.93 -3.08 3.37
CA TYR A 119 -5.92 -2.79 4.43
C TYR A 119 -5.82 -3.74 5.62
N ALA A 120 -5.52 -5.02 5.42
CA ALA A 120 -5.33 -5.96 6.52
C ALA A 120 -4.15 -5.54 7.43
N ARG A 121 -3.05 -5.09 6.83
CA ARG A 121 -1.91 -4.54 7.57
C ARG A 121 -2.25 -3.23 8.26
N THR A 122 -2.96 -2.33 7.57
CA THR A 122 -3.45 -1.07 8.14
C THR A 122 -4.28 -1.33 9.39
N VAL A 123 -5.26 -2.22 9.32
CA VAL A 123 -6.17 -2.55 10.43
C VAL A 123 -5.40 -3.14 11.61
N THR A 124 -4.48 -4.09 11.36
CA THR A 124 -3.68 -4.71 12.42
C THR A 124 -2.87 -3.68 13.20
N ARG A 125 -2.23 -2.74 12.51
CA ARG A 125 -1.39 -1.70 13.15
C ARG A 125 -2.25 -0.64 13.82
N ALA A 126 -3.35 -0.25 13.18
CA ALA A 126 -4.29 0.70 13.74
C ALA A 126 -4.94 0.19 15.04
N GLU A 127 -5.21 -1.12 15.15
CA GLU A 127 -5.65 -1.75 16.40
C GLU A 127 -4.57 -1.66 17.49
N ALA A 128 -3.31 -1.95 17.15
CA ALA A 128 -2.19 -1.89 18.10
C ALA A 128 -1.89 -0.46 18.59
N GLU A 129 -1.98 0.53 17.69
CA GLU A 129 -1.78 1.96 17.99
C GLU A 129 -3.00 2.62 18.66
N LYS A 130 -4.16 1.97 18.67
CA LYS A 130 -5.46 2.58 19.02
C LYS A 130 -5.76 3.80 18.14
N ASN A 131 -5.47 3.68 16.85
CA ASN A 131 -5.60 4.76 15.87
C ASN A 131 -7.07 5.16 15.69
N PRO A 132 -7.40 6.46 15.71
CA PRO A 132 -8.79 6.94 15.58
C PRO A 132 -9.42 6.58 14.23
N ASN A 133 -8.62 6.38 13.18
CA ASN A 133 -9.08 6.01 11.85
C ASN A 133 -9.43 4.52 11.68
N LEU A 134 -9.23 3.70 12.72
CA LEU A 134 -9.61 2.28 12.69
C LEU A 134 -11.10 2.10 12.31
N GLY A 135 -11.97 3.00 12.80
CA GLY A 135 -13.39 3.00 12.46
C GLY A 135 -13.70 3.24 10.98
N ILE A 136 -12.76 3.73 10.20
CA ILE A 136 -12.88 3.93 8.75
C ILE A 136 -12.28 2.71 8.02
N TRP A 137 -11.07 2.30 8.37
CA TRP A 137 -10.32 1.27 7.64
C TRP A 137 -10.87 -0.14 7.83
N LYS A 138 -11.32 -0.48 9.04
CA LYS A 138 -11.83 -1.83 9.32
C LYS A 138 -13.12 -2.16 8.55
N PRO A 139 -14.16 -1.30 8.54
CA PRO A 139 -15.32 -1.52 7.68
C PRO A 139 -14.99 -1.58 6.19
N ARG A 140 -14.00 -0.79 5.75
CA ARG A 140 -13.55 -0.81 4.35
C ARG A 140 -12.92 -2.15 3.97
N LEU A 141 -12.05 -2.70 4.81
CA LEU A 141 -11.49 -4.04 4.63
C LEU A 141 -12.60 -5.09 4.54
N VAL A 142 -13.57 -5.07 5.46
CA VAL A 142 -14.72 -6.00 5.46
C VAL A 142 -15.48 -5.91 4.14
N GLN A 143 -15.78 -4.69 3.68
CA GLN A 143 -16.50 -4.47 2.42
C GLN A 143 -15.76 -5.07 1.22
N ILE A 144 -14.45 -4.83 1.10
CA ILE A 144 -13.64 -5.33 0.00
C ILE A 144 -13.52 -6.86 0.05
N TYR A 145 -13.29 -7.41 1.24
CA TYR A 145 -13.21 -8.85 1.45
C TYR A 145 -14.53 -9.56 1.06
N LYS A 146 -15.68 -9.02 1.50
CA LYS A 146 -17.01 -9.52 1.10
C LYS A 146 -17.27 -9.40 -0.39
N PHE A 147 -16.84 -8.32 -1.00
CA PHE A 147 -16.97 -8.14 -2.46
C PHE A 147 -16.26 -9.27 -3.21
N LYS A 148 -15.05 -9.62 -2.79
CA LYS A 148 -14.26 -10.67 -3.44
C LYS A 148 -14.73 -12.07 -3.09
N ASN A 149 -14.92 -12.37 -1.80
CA ASN A 149 -15.15 -13.72 -1.30
C ASN A 149 -16.63 -14.07 -1.12
N LYS A 150 -17.55 -13.11 -1.34
CA LYS A 150 -19.01 -13.23 -1.15
C LYS A 150 -19.44 -13.52 0.30
N SER A 151 -18.50 -13.53 1.24
CA SER A 151 -18.70 -13.80 2.66
C SER A 151 -17.66 -13.04 3.50
N GLU A 152 -17.91 -12.87 4.80
CA GLU A 152 -16.90 -12.43 5.78
C GLU A 152 -16.12 -13.60 6.38
N GLU A 153 -16.57 -14.80 6.12
CA GLU A 153 -15.92 -16.02 6.62
C GLU A 153 -14.46 -16.09 6.16
N GLY A 154 -13.54 -16.39 7.08
CA GLY A 154 -12.11 -16.43 6.80
C GLY A 154 -11.39 -15.09 6.86
N LEU A 155 -12.07 -13.95 7.12
CA LEU A 155 -11.41 -12.64 7.17
C LEU A 155 -10.35 -12.57 8.28
N ILE A 156 -10.62 -13.12 9.44
CA ILE A 156 -9.67 -13.10 10.57
C ILE A 156 -8.41 -13.90 10.23
N GLU A 157 -8.58 -15.06 9.63
CA GLU A 157 -7.49 -15.94 9.17
C GLU A 157 -6.68 -15.24 8.07
N PHE A 158 -7.35 -14.58 7.14
CA PHE A 158 -6.70 -13.79 6.10
C PHE A 158 -5.84 -12.66 6.70
N ILE A 159 -6.36 -11.89 7.67
CA ILE A 159 -5.61 -10.83 8.35
C ILE A 159 -4.36 -11.41 9.03
N LYS A 160 -4.49 -12.52 9.74
CA LYS A 160 -3.36 -13.20 10.38
C LYS A 160 -2.34 -13.64 9.35
N TYR A 161 -2.77 -14.33 8.29
CA TYR A 161 -1.89 -14.83 7.23
C TYR A 161 -1.09 -13.72 6.58
N VAL A 162 -1.75 -12.64 6.14
CA VAL A 162 -1.11 -11.48 5.48
C VAL A 162 0.00 -10.89 6.36
N ASN A 163 -0.22 -10.79 7.67
CA ASN A 163 0.79 -10.22 8.57
C ASN A 163 2.00 -11.13 8.83
N THR A 164 1.95 -12.40 8.41
CA THR A 164 3.13 -13.29 8.42
C THR A 164 3.96 -13.21 7.13
N MET A 165 3.39 -12.64 6.06
CA MET A 165 4.03 -12.55 4.76
C MET A 165 4.73 -11.20 4.57
N PRO A 166 5.82 -11.12 3.80
CA PRO A 166 6.40 -9.84 3.42
C PRO A 166 5.38 -9.04 2.59
N LEU A 167 5.38 -7.72 2.76
CA LEU A 167 4.63 -6.83 1.88
C LEU A 167 5.22 -6.87 0.47
N SER A 168 4.40 -7.06 -0.54
CA SER A 168 4.84 -6.98 -1.93
C SER A 168 5.10 -5.54 -2.37
N GLU A 169 6.15 -5.33 -3.18
CA GLU A 169 6.42 -4.02 -3.78
C GLU A 169 5.20 -3.58 -4.62
N PRO A 170 4.72 -2.35 -4.44
CA PRO A 170 3.61 -1.84 -5.23
C PRO A 170 3.95 -1.77 -6.72
N VAL A 171 3.00 -2.23 -7.54
CA VAL A 171 3.10 -2.19 -8.99
C VAL A 171 1.98 -1.34 -9.57
N LYS A 172 2.25 -0.71 -10.72
CA LYS A 172 1.25 -0.01 -11.50
C LYS A 172 0.58 -0.98 -12.48
N PHE A 173 -0.74 -0.91 -12.59
CA PHE A 173 -1.56 -1.69 -13.50
C PHE A 173 -2.03 -0.88 -14.69
#